data_4a0f1ac6cb8adf8472bbb3c396425937
#
_entry.id   4a0f1ac6cb8adf8472bbb3c396425937
#
_cell.length_a   1.000
_cell.length_b   1.000
_cell.length_c   1.000
_cell.angle_alpha   90.00
_cell.angle_beta   90.00
_cell.angle_gamma   90.00
#
_symmetry.space_group_name_H-M   'P 1'
#
loop_
_entity.id
_entity.type
_entity.pdbx_description
1 polymer ?
#
loop_
_entity_poly.entity_id
_entity_poly.type
_entity_poly.pdbx_seq_one_letter_code
_entity_poly.pdbx_strand_id
1 'polypeptide(L)'
;RLTDALAAEAIGCFVSAEPALLGEEEISMKERSSLLYASTVAGMVIAQTGTVGVHAMGYQLTYHRSVPHGRANGFILTDYLAAVEKHDPVIVSTILEELGLEDLCELRTLMDRLLGPRPAVSDFEIEGFAKRAAAAPGMRNGAVVLTEAEIRSVYRKSLA
;
A
#
# COMPACT_ATOMS: atom_id res chain seq x y z
N ARG A 1 -20.46 -0.27 -4.41
CA ARG A 1 -20.30 0.79 -5.42
C ARG A 1 -19.49 0.25 -6.61
N LEU A 2 -19.51 0.94 -7.77
CA LEU A 2 -18.79 0.46 -8.95
C LEU A 2 -17.27 0.41 -8.70
N THR A 3 -16.72 1.47 -8.11
CA THR A 3 -15.28 1.56 -7.78
C THR A 3 -14.83 0.48 -6.82
N ASP A 4 -15.66 0.11 -5.84
CA ASP A 4 -15.33 -0.94 -4.88
C ASP A 4 -15.28 -2.31 -5.57
N ALA A 5 -16.23 -2.59 -6.47
CA ALA A 5 -16.25 -3.83 -7.25
C ALA A 5 -15.03 -3.94 -8.19
N LEU A 6 -14.62 -2.82 -8.81
CA LEU A 6 -13.41 -2.79 -9.65
C LEU A 6 -12.14 -2.96 -8.81
N ALA A 7 -12.09 -2.40 -7.60
CA ALA A 7 -10.97 -2.57 -6.70
C ALA A 7 -10.85 -4.05 -6.24
N ALA A 8 -11.96 -4.66 -5.83
CA ALA A 8 -12.01 -6.08 -5.46
C ALA A 8 -11.56 -6.99 -6.62
N GLU A 9 -12.01 -6.72 -7.84
CA GLU A 9 -11.58 -7.46 -9.04
C GLU A 9 -10.06 -7.36 -9.25
N ALA A 10 -9.48 -6.16 -9.11
CA ALA A 10 -8.04 -5.97 -9.25
C ALA A 10 -7.26 -6.70 -8.13
N ILE A 11 -7.75 -6.68 -6.90
CA ILE A 11 -7.17 -7.41 -5.77
C ILE A 11 -7.24 -8.93 -6.03
N GLY A 12 -8.37 -9.45 -6.48
CA GLY A 12 -8.54 -10.87 -6.80
C GLY A 12 -7.56 -11.37 -7.88
N CYS A 13 -7.29 -10.53 -8.89
CA CYS A 13 -6.26 -10.82 -9.89
C CYS A 13 -4.85 -10.86 -9.29
N PHE A 14 -4.53 -9.99 -8.35
CA PHE A 14 -3.25 -10.00 -7.63
C PHE A 14 -3.13 -11.26 -6.76
N VAL A 15 -4.14 -11.58 -5.95
CA VAL A 15 -4.18 -12.78 -5.10
C VAL A 15 -4.00 -14.06 -5.94
N SER A 16 -4.66 -14.15 -7.10
CA SER A 16 -4.52 -15.32 -7.98
C SER A 16 -3.10 -15.50 -8.56
N ALA A 17 -2.32 -14.42 -8.65
CA ALA A 17 -0.95 -14.43 -9.16
C ALA A 17 0.11 -14.50 -8.03
N GLU A 18 -0.30 -14.48 -6.77
CA GLU A 18 0.60 -14.41 -5.61
C GLU A 18 1.66 -15.51 -5.59
N PRO A 19 1.35 -16.82 -5.81
CA PRO A 19 2.37 -17.86 -5.81
C PRO A 19 3.48 -17.60 -6.83
N ALA A 20 3.13 -17.14 -8.02
CA ALA A 20 4.09 -16.80 -9.06
C ALA A 20 4.91 -15.54 -8.71
N LEU A 21 4.29 -14.53 -8.05
CA LEU A 21 4.98 -13.34 -7.58
C LEU A 21 5.97 -13.65 -6.45
N LEU A 22 5.66 -14.64 -5.61
CA LEU A 22 6.53 -15.12 -4.54
C LEU A 22 7.63 -16.08 -5.03
N GLY A 23 7.63 -16.44 -6.33
CA GLY A 23 8.58 -17.35 -6.92
C GLY A 23 8.35 -18.83 -6.57
N GLU A 24 7.17 -19.16 -6.08
CA GLU A 24 6.75 -20.54 -5.77
C GLU A 24 6.34 -21.29 -7.05
N GLU A 25 5.93 -20.54 -8.06
CA GLU A 25 5.58 -21.03 -9.39
C GLU A 25 6.23 -20.17 -10.48
N GLU A 26 6.36 -20.72 -11.69
CA GLU A 26 6.84 -19.94 -12.82
C GLU A 26 5.74 -18.99 -13.33
N ILE A 27 6.07 -17.70 -13.47
CA ILE A 27 5.12 -16.71 -13.94
C ILE A 27 4.77 -16.91 -15.42
N SER A 28 3.59 -17.44 -15.69
CA SER A 28 3.09 -17.72 -17.05
C SER A 28 2.53 -16.45 -17.74
N MET A 29 2.17 -16.59 -19.02
CA MET A 29 1.49 -15.52 -19.76
C MET A 29 0.10 -15.21 -19.18
N LYS A 30 -0.54 -16.15 -18.51
CA LYS A 30 -1.84 -15.95 -17.83
C LYS A 30 -1.68 -14.99 -16.67
N GLU A 31 -0.73 -15.25 -15.74
CA GLU A 31 -0.47 -14.35 -14.60
C GLU A 31 -0.01 -12.97 -15.06
N ARG A 32 0.85 -12.88 -16.08
CA ARG A 32 1.26 -11.58 -16.66
C ARG A 32 0.07 -10.77 -17.19
N SER A 33 -0.83 -11.44 -17.92
CA SER A 33 -2.04 -10.81 -18.45
C SER A 33 -2.99 -10.39 -17.33
N SER A 34 -3.17 -11.24 -16.30
CA SER A 34 -3.99 -10.94 -15.13
C SER A 34 -3.46 -9.73 -14.35
N LEU A 35 -2.15 -9.66 -14.10
CA LEU A 35 -1.52 -8.52 -13.42
C LEU A 35 -1.60 -7.22 -14.24
N LEU A 36 -1.46 -7.29 -15.58
CA LEU A 36 -1.64 -6.13 -16.44
C LEU A 36 -3.10 -5.63 -16.41
N TYR A 37 -4.05 -6.56 -16.45
CA TYR A 37 -5.47 -6.25 -16.30
C TYR A 37 -5.76 -5.61 -14.93
N ALA A 38 -5.28 -6.22 -13.83
CA ALA A 38 -5.40 -5.67 -12.49
C ALA A 38 -4.86 -4.23 -12.39
N SER A 39 -3.67 -3.99 -12.94
CA SER A 39 -3.07 -2.65 -12.97
C SER A 39 -3.94 -1.64 -13.73
N THR A 40 -4.53 -2.07 -14.85
CA THR A 40 -5.42 -1.22 -15.67
C THR A 40 -6.70 -0.88 -14.90
N VAL A 41 -7.35 -1.88 -14.29
CA VAL A 41 -8.58 -1.70 -13.52
C VAL A 41 -8.32 -0.82 -12.29
N ALA A 42 -7.23 -1.07 -11.55
CA ALA A 42 -6.83 -0.21 -10.43
C ALA A 42 -6.57 1.24 -10.87
N GLY A 43 -5.96 1.44 -12.05
CA GLY A 43 -5.79 2.76 -12.66
C GLY A 43 -7.12 3.46 -12.95
N MET A 44 -8.14 2.73 -13.40
CA MET A 44 -9.50 3.27 -13.61
C MET A 44 -10.16 3.70 -12.30
N VAL A 45 -9.96 2.94 -11.21
CA VAL A 45 -10.41 3.32 -9.86
C VAL A 45 -9.71 4.60 -9.41
N ILE A 46 -8.38 4.68 -9.50
CA ILE A 46 -7.59 5.85 -9.12
C ILE A 46 -8.01 7.10 -9.91
N ALA A 47 -8.31 6.97 -11.19
CA ALA A 47 -8.75 8.09 -12.02
C ALA A 47 -10.05 8.73 -11.52
N GLN A 48 -10.89 7.98 -10.80
CA GLN A 48 -12.17 8.46 -10.27
C GLN A 48 -12.11 8.87 -8.80
N THR A 49 -11.28 8.19 -8.00
CA THR A 49 -11.24 8.39 -6.55
C THR A 49 -10.03 9.20 -6.08
N GLY A 50 -9.02 9.34 -6.93
CA GLY A 50 -7.71 9.82 -6.50
C GLY A 50 -6.96 8.76 -5.68
N THR A 51 -5.78 9.15 -5.17
CA THR A 51 -4.96 8.32 -4.27
C THR A 51 -5.09 8.78 -2.83
N VAL A 52 -4.87 7.88 -1.88
CA VAL A 52 -4.95 8.15 -0.44
C VAL A 52 -3.56 8.30 0.20
N GLY A 53 -3.51 8.44 1.52
CA GLY A 53 -2.32 8.72 2.30
C GLY A 53 -1.10 7.84 2.04
N VAL A 54 -1.29 6.55 1.73
CA VAL A 54 -0.19 5.65 1.35
C VAL A 54 0.65 6.22 0.19
N HIS A 55 0.00 6.74 -0.84
CA HIS A 55 0.70 7.37 -1.97
C HIS A 55 1.41 8.67 -1.57
N ALA A 56 0.77 9.51 -0.76
CA ALA A 56 1.38 10.74 -0.25
C ALA A 56 2.66 10.45 0.54
N MET A 57 2.66 9.36 1.30
CA MET A 57 3.80 8.86 2.05
C MET A 57 4.83 8.19 1.15
N GLY A 58 4.42 7.32 0.24
CA GLY A 58 5.30 6.60 -0.67
C GLY A 58 6.11 7.53 -1.59
N TYR A 59 5.54 8.66 -2.01
CA TYR A 59 6.25 9.66 -2.80
C TYR A 59 7.51 10.18 -2.13
N GLN A 60 7.58 10.24 -0.80
CA GLN A 60 8.79 10.67 -0.09
C GLN A 60 9.95 9.70 -0.31
N LEU A 61 9.68 8.39 -0.24
CA LEU A 61 10.67 7.35 -0.53
C LEU A 61 11.06 7.32 -2.01
N THR A 62 10.08 7.45 -2.90
CA THR A 62 10.31 7.49 -4.34
C THR A 62 11.21 8.66 -4.71
N TYR A 63 10.92 9.86 -4.24
CA TYR A 63 11.64 11.07 -4.61
C TYR A 63 13.01 11.15 -3.94
N HIS A 64 13.09 10.88 -2.64
CA HIS A 64 14.33 11.12 -1.88
C HIS A 64 15.26 9.91 -1.82
N ARG A 65 14.77 8.70 -2.08
CA ARG A 65 15.52 7.45 -1.97
C ARG A 65 15.51 6.62 -3.25
N SER A 66 14.93 7.15 -4.33
CA SER A 66 14.83 6.46 -5.62
C SER A 66 14.20 5.06 -5.53
N VAL A 67 13.34 4.83 -4.52
CA VAL A 67 12.60 3.57 -4.37
C VAL A 67 11.52 3.52 -5.45
N PRO A 68 11.41 2.44 -6.23
CA PRO A 68 10.30 2.27 -7.18
C PRO A 68 8.96 2.49 -6.49
N HIS A 69 8.04 3.23 -7.13
CA HIS A 69 6.84 3.76 -6.48
C HIS A 69 5.95 2.67 -5.84
N GLY A 70 5.73 1.55 -6.54
CA GLY A 70 4.97 0.43 -5.99
C GLY A 70 5.61 -0.16 -4.73
N ARG A 71 6.94 -0.33 -4.72
CA ARG A 71 7.68 -0.79 -3.53
C ARG A 71 7.60 0.21 -2.38
N ALA A 72 7.71 1.51 -2.69
CA ALA A 72 7.60 2.57 -1.69
C ALA A 72 6.25 2.55 -0.97
N ASN A 73 5.17 2.38 -1.72
CA ASN A 73 3.82 2.24 -1.16
C ASN A 73 3.67 0.95 -0.36
N GLY A 74 4.18 -0.18 -0.88
CA GLY A 74 4.10 -1.48 -0.22
C GLY A 74 4.84 -1.51 1.11
N PHE A 75 6.02 -0.90 1.23
CA PHE A 75 6.73 -0.80 2.51
C PHE A 75 5.92 -0.12 3.62
N ILE A 76 5.07 0.84 3.25
CA ILE A 76 4.29 1.66 4.18
C ILE A 76 2.91 1.05 4.46
N LEU A 77 2.38 0.24 3.53
CA LEU A 77 0.98 -0.18 3.49
C LEU A 77 0.50 -0.78 4.82
N THR A 78 1.21 -1.74 5.38
CA THR A 78 0.76 -2.46 6.58
C THR A 78 0.67 -1.55 7.81
N ASP A 79 1.67 -0.69 8.04
CA ASP A 79 1.63 0.22 9.19
C ASP A 79 0.66 1.38 8.98
N TYR A 80 0.44 1.78 7.72
CA TYR A 80 -0.61 2.73 7.38
C TYR A 80 -1.99 2.14 7.70
N LEU A 81 -2.27 0.91 7.29
CA LEU A 81 -3.51 0.22 7.63
C LEU A 81 -3.67 0.01 9.13
N ALA A 82 -2.60 -0.32 9.85
CA ALA A 82 -2.64 -0.39 11.33
C ALA A 82 -2.93 0.96 12.00
N ALA A 83 -2.60 2.08 11.36
CA ALA A 83 -2.99 3.40 11.84
C ALA A 83 -4.46 3.70 11.50
N VAL A 84 -4.93 3.33 10.31
CA VAL A 84 -6.33 3.48 9.87
C VAL A 84 -7.26 2.63 10.75
N GLU A 85 -6.88 1.40 11.08
CA GLU A 85 -7.67 0.47 11.90
C GLU A 85 -8.09 1.03 13.25
N LYS A 86 -7.27 1.90 13.85
CA LYS A 86 -7.57 2.56 15.13
C LYS A 86 -8.73 3.54 15.03
N HIS A 87 -9.01 4.05 13.84
CA HIS A 87 -10.07 5.02 13.57
C HIS A 87 -11.29 4.34 12.93
N ASP A 88 -11.05 3.41 12.02
CA ASP A 88 -12.09 2.66 11.32
C ASP A 88 -11.62 1.22 11.01
N PRO A 89 -11.88 0.27 11.90
CA PRO A 89 -11.49 -1.13 11.70
C PRO A 89 -12.21 -1.81 10.54
N VAL A 90 -13.40 -1.31 10.12
CA VAL A 90 -14.17 -1.93 9.05
C VAL A 90 -13.46 -1.78 7.71
N ILE A 91 -12.80 -0.66 7.47
CA ILE A 91 -12.01 -0.45 6.25
C ILE A 91 -10.92 -1.53 6.15
N VAL A 92 -10.20 -1.77 7.24
CA VAL A 92 -9.08 -2.71 7.25
C VAL A 92 -9.56 -4.15 7.12
N SER A 93 -10.61 -4.55 7.85
CA SER A 93 -11.18 -5.89 7.74
C SER A 93 -11.67 -6.19 6.31
N THR A 94 -12.32 -5.22 5.65
CA THR A 94 -12.74 -5.36 4.25
C THR A 94 -11.56 -5.59 3.31
N ILE A 95 -10.45 -4.84 3.48
CA ILE A 95 -9.25 -5.01 2.65
C ILE A 95 -8.60 -6.37 2.88
N LEU A 96 -8.51 -6.82 4.13
CA LEU A 96 -7.94 -8.12 4.47
C LEU A 96 -8.80 -9.26 3.92
N GLU A 97 -10.12 -9.16 4.00
CA GLU A 97 -11.06 -10.12 3.42
C GLU A 97 -10.85 -10.26 1.90
N GLU A 98 -10.74 -9.16 1.17
CA GLU A 98 -10.50 -9.16 -0.28
C GLU A 98 -9.13 -9.75 -0.64
N LEU A 99 -8.13 -9.61 0.23
CA LEU A 99 -6.81 -10.21 0.10
C LEU A 99 -6.76 -11.68 0.52
N GLY A 100 -7.81 -12.20 1.18
CA GLY A 100 -7.83 -13.55 1.75
C GLY A 100 -6.92 -13.71 2.97
N LEU A 101 -6.65 -12.64 3.71
CA LEU A 101 -5.76 -12.61 4.87
C LEU A 101 -6.57 -12.48 6.17
N GLU A 102 -6.08 -13.10 7.24
CA GLU A 102 -6.75 -13.07 8.55
C GLU A 102 -6.47 -11.76 9.30
N ASP A 103 -5.25 -11.23 9.19
CA ASP A 103 -4.82 -10.06 9.95
C ASP A 103 -3.68 -9.27 9.26
N LEU A 104 -3.31 -8.15 9.89
CA LEU A 104 -2.19 -7.31 9.43
C LEU A 104 -0.80 -7.98 9.60
N CYS A 105 -0.68 -9.01 10.40
CA CYS A 105 0.58 -9.76 10.56
C CYS A 105 0.84 -10.62 9.31
N GLU A 106 -0.20 -11.25 8.79
CA GLU A 106 -0.13 -11.97 7.51
C GLU A 106 0.17 -11.02 6.36
N LEU A 107 -0.50 -9.84 6.31
CA LEU A 107 -0.19 -8.82 5.30
C LEU A 107 1.27 -8.37 5.39
N ARG A 108 1.81 -8.19 6.59
CA ARG A 108 3.23 -7.85 6.77
C ARG A 108 4.14 -8.93 6.21
N THR A 109 3.86 -10.18 6.55
CA THR A 109 4.63 -11.33 6.07
C THR A 109 4.64 -11.39 4.54
N LEU A 110 3.49 -11.19 3.91
CA LEU A 110 3.35 -11.14 2.46
C LEU A 110 4.17 -9.99 1.86
N MET A 111 4.04 -8.78 2.41
CA MET A 111 4.78 -7.60 1.92
C MET A 111 6.30 -7.78 2.08
N ASP A 112 6.77 -8.34 3.18
CA ASP A 112 8.19 -8.59 3.41
C ASP A 112 8.78 -9.59 2.41
N ARG A 113 8.03 -10.63 2.06
CA ARG A 113 8.42 -11.59 1.02
C ARG A 113 8.46 -10.96 -0.37
N LEU A 114 7.49 -10.14 -0.73
CA LEU A 114 7.37 -9.52 -2.05
C LEU A 114 8.37 -8.39 -2.29
N LEU A 115 8.66 -7.58 -1.27
CA LEU A 115 9.34 -6.31 -1.45
C LEU A 115 10.85 -6.37 -1.15
N GLY A 116 11.28 -7.35 -0.37
CA GLY A 116 12.67 -7.47 0.07
C GLY A 116 13.10 -6.33 1.01
N PRO A 117 14.41 -6.03 1.08
CA PRO A 117 14.96 -5.14 2.10
C PRO A 117 14.44 -3.70 1.99
N ARG A 118 14.20 -3.09 3.15
CA ARG A 118 13.79 -1.71 3.30
C ARG A 118 14.96 -0.75 3.10
N PRO A 119 14.73 0.47 2.58
CA PRO A 119 15.75 1.49 2.52
C PRO A 119 16.09 2.00 3.93
N ALA A 120 17.37 2.22 4.21
CA ALA A 120 17.77 2.89 5.44
C ALA A 120 17.36 4.37 5.38
N VAL A 121 16.63 4.83 6.39
CA VAL A 121 16.14 6.21 6.51
C VAL A 121 16.42 6.71 7.92
N SER A 122 17.02 7.88 8.04
CA SER A 122 17.33 8.50 9.33
C SER A 122 16.07 9.12 9.98
N ASP A 123 16.08 9.24 11.30
CA ASP A 123 15.02 9.95 12.02
C ASP A 123 14.81 11.38 11.54
N PHE A 124 15.88 12.07 11.16
CA PHE A 124 15.79 13.42 10.61
C PHE A 124 15.02 13.47 9.28
N GLU A 125 15.19 12.46 8.42
CA GLU A 125 14.44 12.37 7.17
C GLU A 125 12.99 12.02 7.42
N ILE A 126 12.71 11.12 8.38
CA ILE A 126 11.35 10.74 8.77
C ILE A 126 10.56 11.97 9.22
N GLU A 127 11.14 12.87 10.01
CA GLU A 127 10.49 14.13 10.39
C GLU A 127 10.11 14.98 9.15
N GLY A 128 11.05 15.12 8.21
CA GLY A 128 10.78 15.83 6.96
C GLY A 128 9.73 15.13 6.07
N PHE A 129 9.77 13.81 5.99
CA PHE A 129 8.80 13.02 5.22
C PHE A 129 7.40 13.15 5.82
N ALA A 130 7.26 13.01 7.13
CA ALA A 130 5.97 13.12 7.81
C ALA A 130 5.31 14.49 7.58
N LYS A 131 6.07 15.57 7.75
CA LYS A 131 5.59 16.93 7.51
C LYS A 131 5.11 17.15 6.08
N ARG A 132 5.88 16.71 5.08
CA ARG A 132 5.51 16.85 3.66
C ARG A 132 4.32 15.96 3.29
N ALA A 133 4.27 14.72 3.77
CA ALA A 133 3.15 13.82 3.52
C ALA A 133 1.86 14.35 4.14
N ALA A 134 1.89 14.88 5.36
CA ALA A 134 0.73 15.49 6.02
C ALA A 134 0.17 16.69 5.24
N ALA A 135 1.02 17.45 4.58
CA ALA A 135 0.61 18.61 3.76
C ALA A 135 0.10 18.23 2.36
N ALA A 136 0.33 16.99 1.92
CA ALA A 136 -0.02 16.55 0.57
C ALA A 136 -1.55 16.42 0.38
N PRO A 137 -2.10 16.85 -0.78
CA PRO A 137 -3.54 16.77 -1.04
C PRO A 137 -4.10 15.35 -0.91
N GLY A 138 -3.37 14.32 -1.39
CA GLY A 138 -3.78 12.92 -1.33
C GLY A 138 -4.00 12.39 0.10
N MET A 139 -3.41 13.02 1.12
CA MET A 139 -3.67 12.64 2.51
C MET A 139 -5.13 12.86 2.92
N ARG A 140 -5.85 13.77 2.27
CA ARG A 140 -7.23 14.15 2.60
C ARG A 140 -8.29 13.37 1.81
N ASN A 141 -7.87 12.54 0.85
CA ASN A 141 -8.81 11.77 0.02
C ASN A 141 -9.32 10.49 0.71
N GLY A 142 -8.63 10.02 1.75
CA GLY A 142 -9.04 8.85 2.50
C GLY A 142 -10.22 9.13 3.44
N ALA A 143 -10.99 8.11 3.78
CA ALA A 143 -12.03 8.18 4.81
C ALA A 143 -11.44 8.51 6.19
N VAL A 144 -10.20 8.11 6.44
CA VAL A 144 -9.42 8.44 7.63
C VAL A 144 -8.26 9.35 7.25
N VAL A 145 -8.15 10.48 7.93
CA VAL A 145 -7.05 11.44 7.76
C VAL A 145 -6.11 11.32 8.97
N LEU A 146 -4.90 10.82 8.72
CA LEU A 146 -3.91 10.67 9.79
C LEU A 146 -3.26 12.01 10.16
N THR A 147 -3.00 12.19 11.44
CA THR A 147 -2.21 13.32 11.97
C THR A 147 -0.74 13.18 11.57
N GLU A 148 0.02 14.28 11.59
CA GLU A 148 1.46 14.24 11.35
C GLU A 148 2.20 13.30 12.32
N ALA A 149 1.75 13.22 13.57
CA ALA A 149 2.33 12.31 14.57
C ALA A 149 2.09 10.82 14.22
N GLU A 150 0.90 10.49 13.73
CA GLU A 150 0.59 9.13 13.25
C GLU A 150 1.39 8.78 11.99
N ILE A 151 1.47 9.70 11.03
CA ILE A 151 2.28 9.54 9.81
C ILE A 151 3.75 9.28 10.16
N ARG A 152 4.30 10.03 11.11
CA ARG A 152 5.66 9.82 11.63
C ARG A 152 5.83 8.44 12.25
N SER A 153 4.85 8.01 13.06
CA SER A 153 4.85 6.68 13.68
C SER A 153 4.80 5.57 12.63
N VAL A 154 4.00 5.74 11.58
CA VAL A 154 3.95 4.81 10.44
C VAL A 154 5.32 4.68 9.80
N TYR A 155 5.99 5.79 9.42
CA TYR A 155 7.31 5.72 8.82
C TYR A 155 8.34 5.01 9.71
N ARG A 156 8.37 5.31 11.02
CA ARG A 156 9.31 4.67 11.94
C ARG A 156 9.12 3.16 12.00
N LYS A 157 7.89 2.69 12.01
CA LYS A 157 7.59 1.25 12.06
C LYS A 157 7.86 0.56 10.73
N SER A 158 7.48 1.22 9.63
CA SER A 158 7.62 0.66 8.29
C SER A 158 9.07 0.57 7.81
N LEU A 159 9.96 1.41 8.33
CA LEU A 159 11.35 1.57 7.85
C LEU A 159 12.40 1.17 8.91
N ALA A 160 11.95 0.59 10.03
CA ALA A 160 12.81 0.07 11.09
C ALA A 160 13.56 -1.20 10.66
#